data_a479e982f7ee5c0bd824b7bfb55889e2
#
_entry.id   a479e982f7ee5c0bd824b7bfb55889e2
#
_cell.length_a   1.000
_cell.length_b   1.000
_cell.length_c   1.000
_cell.angle_alpha   90.00
_cell.angle_beta   90.00
_cell.angle_gamma   90.00
#
_symmetry.space_group_name_H-M   'P 1'
#
loop_
_entity.id
_entity.type
_entity.pdbx_description
1 polymer ?
#
loop_
_entity_poly.entity_id
_entity_poly.type
_entity_poly.pdbx_seq_one_letter_code
_entity_poly.pdbx_strand_id
1 'polypeptide(L)'
;VQTEKGRKISMREELVEWWQQQYNEFLKPKLLINRMTFRSPEHRRKWKEMLLPEGMYWGGDCGANLVDGYLIPGEFEIYSDVASSLLLRTGAVMPAPNGEIRIYKKFWIGESKLNLAPKLVIYADLMSAGDSRCHEAALRIKENGI
;
A
#
# COMPACT_ATOMS: atom_id res chain seq x y z
N VAL A 1 -5.21 9.63 -36.06
CA VAL A 1 -4.93 8.20 -36.24
C VAL A 1 -4.00 7.75 -35.16
N GLN A 2 -4.47 6.80 -34.34
CA GLN A 2 -3.62 6.23 -33.32
C GLN A 2 -2.62 5.26 -33.93
N THR A 3 -1.37 5.40 -33.54
CA THR A 3 -0.34 4.46 -33.92
C THR A 3 -0.54 3.16 -33.13
N GLU A 4 0.06 2.08 -33.58
CA GLU A 4 0.02 0.80 -32.85
C GLU A 4 0.54 0.95 -31.42
N LYS A 5 1.59 1.76 -31.22
CA LYS A 5 2.15 2.05 -29.91
C LYS A 5 1.14 2.78 -29.00
N GLY A 6 0.39 3.75 -29.52
CA GLY A 6 -0.65 4.44 -28.78
C GLY A 6 -1.80 3.52 -28.37
N ARG A 7 -2.18 2.59 -29.25
CA ARG A 7 -3.20 1.59 -28.96
C ARG A 7 -2.76 0.67 -27.81
N LYS A 8 -1.51 0.22 -27.80
CA LYS A 8 -0.97 -0.64 -26.72
C LYS A 8 -0.96 0.08 -25.38
N ILE A 9 -0.60 1.36 -25.36
CA ILE A 9 -0.60 2.17 -24.12
C ILE A 9 -2.03 2.29 -23.59
N SER A 10 -3.01 2.56 -24.46
CA SER A 10 -4.42 2.68 -24.05
C SER A 10 -4.96 1.38 -23.47
N MET A 11 -4.64 0.25 -24.07
CA MET A 11 -5.05 -1.06 -23.58
C MET A 11 -4.44 -1.37 -22.24
N ARG A 12 -3.18 -0.98 -22.03
CA ARG A 12 -2.49 -1.17 -20.74
C ARG A 12 -3.16 -0.34 -19.64
N GLU A 13 -3.52 0.91 -19.94
CA GLU A 13 -4.22 1.77 -18.99
C GLU A 13 -5.58 1.19 -18.61
N GLU A 14 -6.35 0.71 -19.58
CA GLU A 14 -7.63 0.08 -19.33
C GLU A 14 -7.48 -1.18 -18.47
N LEU A 15 -6.44 -1.96 -18.71
CA LEU A 15 -6.17 -3.16 -17.93
C LEU A 15 -5.80 -2.82 -16.48
N VAL A 16 -5.00 -1.78 -16.27
CA VAL A 16 -4.64 -1.33 -14.92
C VAL A 16 -5.88 -0.86 -14.17
N GLU A 17 -6.76 -0.08 -14.81
CA GLU A 17 -7.98 0.40 -14.19
C GLU A 17 -8.95 -0.74 -13.87
N TRP A 18 -9.12 -1.68 -14.78
CA TRP A 18 -9.94 -2.85 -14.52
C TRP A 18 -9.39 -3.67 -13.36
N TRP A 19 -8.07 -3.92 -13.36
CA TRP A 19 -7.42 -4.70 -12.33
C TRP A 19 -7.58 -4.06 -10.95
N GLN A 20 -7.34 -2.74 -10.82
CA GLN A 20 -7.43 -2.08 -9.52
C GLN A 20 -8.85 -2.11 -8.96
N GLN A 21 -9.87 -2.01 -9.81
CA GLN A 21 -11.27 -2.14 -9.37
C GLN A 21 -11.56 -3.54 -8.84
N GLN A 22 -11.13 -4.56 -9.56
CA GLN A 22 -11.31 -5.95 -9.14
C GLN A 22 -10.56 -6.26 -7.87
N TYR A 23 -9.32 -5.79 -7.76
CA TYR A 23 -8.50 -5.96 -6.58
C TYR A 23 -9.17 -5.35 -5.36
N ASN A 24 -9.58 -4.11 -5.44
CA ASN A 24 -10.16 -3.40 -4.30
C ASN A 24 -11.53 -3.96 -3.88
N GLU A 25 -12.33 -4.42 -4.85
CA GLU A 25 -13.66 -4.91 -4.57
C GLU A 25 -13.67 -6.36 -4.07
N PHE A 26 -12.87 -7.23 -4.68
CA PHE A 26 -12.96 -8.66 -4.43
C PHE A 26 -11.76 -9.27 -3.71
N LEU A 27 -10.54 -8.87 -4.04
CA LEU A 27 -9.36 -9.53 -3.49
C LEU A 27 -8.93 -8.94 -2.16
N LYS A 28 -8.72 -7.64 -2.09
CA LYS A 28 -8.16 -6.98 -0.91
C LYS A 28 -8.93 -7.27 0.38
N PRO A 29 -10.27 -7.22 0.41
CA PRO A 29 -11.00 -7.51 1.64
C PRO A 29 -10.73 -8.91 2.20
N LYS A 30 -10.42 -9.87 1.33
CA LYS A 30 -10.12 -11.25 1.73
C LYS A 30 -8.70 -11.42 2.26
N LEU A 31 -7.81 -10.44 2.03
CA LEU A 31 -6.41 -10.52 2.42
C LEU A 31 -6.15 -9.99 3.83
N LEU A 32 -7.11 -9.32 4.44
CA LEU A 32 -6.92 -8.76 5.78
C LEU A 32 -6.68 -9.87 6.79
N ILE A 33 -5.53 -9.81 7.48
CA ILE A 33 -5.13 -10.80 8.49
C ILE A 33 -5.54 -10.33 9.87
N ASN A 34 -5.07 -9.14 10.27
CA ASN A 34 -5.41 -8.54 11.55
C ASN A 34 -5.11 -7.05 11.54
N ARG A 35 -5.36 -6.40 12.67
CA ARG A 35 -5.13 -4.96 12.85
C ARG A 35 -4.36 -4.72 14.13
N MET A 36 -3.57 -3.62 14.12
CA MET A 36 -2.79 -3.18 15.26
C MET A 36 -2.92 -1.67 15.41
N THR A 37 -2.47 -1.15 16.54
CA THR A 37 -2.41 0.29 16.76
C THR A 37 -1.00 0.67 17.20
N PHE A 38 -0.61 1.92 16.97
CA PHE A 38 0.63 2.45 17.53
C PHE A 38 0.49 2.61 19.04
N ARG A 39 1.58 2.38 19.77
CA ARG A 39 1.55 2.48 21.23
C ARG A 39 1.30 3.88 21.74
N SER A 40 1.67 4.90 20.95
CA SER A 40 1.47 6.29 21.31
C SER A 40 1.35 7.15 20.05
N PRO A 41 0.82 8.40 20.17
CA PRO A 41 0.82 9.34 19.04
C PRO A 41 2.22 9.63 18.50
N GLU A 42 3.23 9.58 19.35
CA GLU A 42 4.62 9.79 18.91
C GLU A 42 5.10 8.66 18.03
N HIS A 43 4.81 7.41 18.38
CA HIS A 43 5.15 6.25 17.53
C HIS A 43 4.47 6.38 16.16
N ARG A 44 3.23 6.86 16.15
CA ARG A 44 2.50 7.06 14.89
C ARG A 44 3.19 8.11 14.01
N ARG A 45 3.59 9.24 14.59
CA ARG A 45 4.30 10.28 13.83
C ARG A 45 5.63 9.80 13.29
N LYS A 46 6.31 8.93 14.02
CA LYS A 46 7.62 8.38 13.67
C LYS A 46 7.50 7.03 12.94
N TRP A 47 6.42 6.82 12.21
CA TRP A 47 6.17 5.54 11.56
C TRP A 47 7.31 5.11 10.62
N LYS A 48 7.99 6.05 9.97
CA LYS A 48 9.12 5.75 9.09
C LYS A 48 10.33 5.17 9.83
N GLU A 49 10.46 5.49 11.11
CA GLU A 49 11.56 5.00 11.94
C GLU A 49 11.31 3.56 12.41
N MET A 50 10.08 3.10 12.33
CA MET A 50 9.75 1.72 12.66
C MET A 50 10.29 0.79 11.57
N LEU A 51 11.28 -0.03 11.92
CA LEU A 51 11.89 -0.96 10.98
C LEU A 51 10.98 -2.17 10.81
N LEU A 52 10.38 -2.30 9.62
CA LEU A 52 9.55 -3.45 9.33
C LEU A 52 10.40 -4.73 9.30
N PRO A 53 9.89 -5.85 9.85
CA PRO A 53 10.54 -7.15 9.69
C PRO A 53 10.69 -7.51 8.22
N GLU A 54 11.68 -8.37 7.91
CA GLU A 54 11.79 -8.94 6.59
C GLU A 54 10.51 -9.70 6.25
N GLY A 55 10.01 -9.52 5.03
CA GLY A 55 8.74 -10.11 4.59
C GLY A 55 7.53 -9.22 4.82
N MET A 56 7.70 -8.01 5.35
CA MET A 56 6.65 -7.02 5.47
C MET A 56 6.93 -5.80 4.60
N TYR A 57 5.88 -5.22 4.03
CA TYR A 57 5.98 -4.17 3.01
C TYR A 57 4.93 -3.10 3.27
N TRP A 58 5.35 -1.83 3.26
CA TRP A 58 4.42 -0.72 3.31
C TRP A 58 3.64 -0.59 2.01
N GLY A 59 2.31 -0.52 2.10
CA GLY A 59 1.43 -0.19 1.00
C GLY A 59 0.65 1.09 1.29
N GLY A 60 -0.37 1.37 0.51
CA GLY A 60 -1.27 2.50 0.73
C GLY A 60 -0.57 3.85 0.89
N ASP A 61 -1.05 4.65 1.82
CA ASP A 61 -0.54 6.00 2.08
C ASP A 61 0.95 6.00 2.42
N CYS A 62 1.38 5.08 3.28
CA CYS A 62 2.78 4.98 3.68
C CYS A 62 3.68 4.61 2.51
N GLY A 63 3.24 3.64 1.71
CA GLY A 63 3.96 3.27 0.49
C GLY A 63 4.10 4.45 -0.45
N ALA A 64 3.05 5.22 -0.66
CA ALA A 64 3.06 6.39 -1.51
C ALA A 64 4.05 7.45 -0.99
N ASN A 65 4.07 7.68 0.32
CA ASN A 65 5.02 8.61 0.92
C ASN A 65 6.46 8.18 0.67
N LEU A 66 6.73 6.88 0.77
CA LEU A 66 8.09 6.36 0.55
C LEU A 66 8.50 6.45 -0.93
N VAL A 67 7.54 6.50 -1.85
CA VAL A 67 7.84 6.65 -3.29
C VAL A 67 8.31 8.06 -3.61
N ASP A 68 7.58 9.09 -3.19
CA ASP A 68 7.90 10.47 -3.60
C ASP A 68 7.74 11.55 -2.52
N GLY A 69 7.35 11.18 -1.30
CA GLY A 69 7.22 12.12 -0.19
C GLY A 69 6.02 13.07 -0.26
N TYR A 70 5.16 12.94 -1.27
CA TYR A 70 4.06 13.87 -1.48
C TYR A 70 2.92 13.70 -0.47
N LEU A 71 2.44 12.48 -0.28
CA LEU A 71 1.29 12.20 0.58
C LEU A 71 1.71 12.03 2.03
N ILE A 72 1.07 12.76 2.95
CA ILE A 72 1.23 12.53 4.39
C ILE A 72 0.24 11.44 4.77
N PRO A 73 0.71 10.31 5.34
CA PRO A 73 -0.16 9.18 5.63
C PRO A 73 -1.26 9.52 6.65
N GLY A 74 -2.49 9.14 6.31
CA GLY A 74 -3.64 9.13 7.23
C GLY A 74 -4.06 7.72 7.58
N GLU A 75 -3.68 6.74 6.79
CA GLU A 75 -3.94 5.33 7.00
C GLU A 75 -2.66 4.53 6.89
N PHE A 76 -2.61 3.37 7.58
CA PHE A 76 -1.41 2.55 7.66
C PHE A 76 -1.75 1.15 7.19
N GLU A 77 -1.16 0.73 6.07
CA GLU A 77 -1.39 -0.56 5.46
C GLU A 77 -0.07 -1.28 5.24
N ILE A 78 0.01 -2.51 5.75
CA ILE A 78 1.19 -3.37 5.62
C ILE A 78 0.78 -4.67 4.95
N TYR A 79 1.58 -5.12 4.00
CA TYR A 79 1.43 -6.46 3.40
C TYR A 79 2.49 -7.37 3.98
N SER A 80 2.11 -8.59 4.37
CA SER A 80 3.01 -9.50 5.06
C SER A 80 3.01 -10.89 4.45
N ASP A 81 4.22 -11.45 4.35
CA ASP A 81 4.48 -12.81 3.94
C ASP A 81 4.90 -13.69 5.14
N VAL A 82 4.93 -13.09 6.32
CA VAL A 82 5.36 -13.73 7.57
C VAL A 82 4.31 -13.49 8.66
N ALA A 83 4.47 -14.12 9.82
CA ALA A 83 3.53 -13.95 10.92
C ALA A 83 3.43 -12.48 11.33
N SER A 84 2.20 -11.96 11.44
CA SER A 84 1.97 -10.56 11.79
C SER A 84 2.49 -10.20 13.19
N SER A 85 2.59 -11.20 14.09
CA SER A 85 3.13 -11.00 15.42
C SER A 85 4.58 -10.52 15.43
N LEU A 86 5.33 -10.73 14.33
CA LEU A 86 6.69 -10.22 14.22
C LEU A 86 6.76 -8.70 14.29
N LEU A 87 5.68 -8.01 13.92
CA LEU A 87 5.63 -6.56 14.00
C LEU A 87 5.72 -6.05 15.45
N LEU A 88 5.29 -6.86 16.40
CA LEU A 88 5.36 -6.52 17.83
C LEU A 88 6.81 -6.32 18.32
N ARG A 89 7.77 -6.95 17.65
CA ARG A 89 9.19 -6.83 18.01
C ARG A 89 9.75 -5.45 17.78
N THR A 90 9.09 -4.62 16.96
CA THR A 90 9.51 -3.24 16.76
C THR A 90 9.35 -2.37 18.02
N GLY A 91 8.48 -2.81 18.95
CA GLY A 91 8.17 -2.06 20.17
C GLY A 91 7.28 -0.85 19.95
N ALA A 92 6.83 -0.60 18.72
CA ALA A 92 6.06 0.60 18.37
C ALA A 92 4.56 0.36 18.30
N VAL A 93 4.12 -0.90 18.24
CA VAL A 93 2.71 -1.26 18.01
C VAL A 93 2.22 -2.28 19.02
N MET A 94 0.91 -2.40 19.11
CA MET A 94 0.24 -3.39 19.95
C MET A 94 -1.02 -3.91 19.24
N PRO A 95 -1.48 -5.13 19.55
CA PRO A 95 -2.69 -5.67 18.95
C PRO A 95 -3.90 -4.82 19.27
N ALA A 96 -4.76 -4.59 18.28
CA ALA A 96 -6.01 -3.85 18.45
C ALA A 96 -7.00 -4.27 17.36
N PRO A 97 -8.16 -4.88 17.70
CA PRO A 97 -9.10 -5.36 16.68
C PRO A 97 -9.58 -4.28 15.71
N ASN A 98 -9.64 -3.02 16.17
CA ASN A 98 -10.05 -1.87 15.36
C ASN A 98 -8.92 -0.87 15.18
N GLY A 99 -7.66 -1.33 15.25
CA GLY A 99 -6.49 -0.45 15.13
C GLY A 99 -6.34 0.18 13.77
N GLU A 100 -5.60 1.29 13.72
CA GLU A 100 -5.35 2.04 12.50
C GLU A 100 -4.37 1.37 11.55
N ILE A 101 -3.59 0.39 12.02
CA ILE A 101 -2.66 -0.35 11.18
C ILE A 101 -3.36 -1.62 10.70
N ARG A 102 -3.57 -1.72 9.39
CA ARG A 102 -4.19 -2.91 8.77
C ARG A 102 -3.11 -3.76 8.14
N ILE A 103 -3.10 -5.03 8.47
CA ILE A 103 -2.12 -5.99 7.96
C ILE A 103 -2.82 -6.96 7.03
N TYR A 104 -2.34 -7.00 5.78
CA TYR A 104 -2.87 -7.84 4.72
C TYR A 104 -1.86 -8.91 4.34
N LYS A 105 -2.34 -10.03 3.82
CA LYS A 105 -1.47 -11.05 3.26
C LYS A 105 -0.85 -10.56 1.96
N LYS A 106 0.46 -10.69 1.82
CA LYS A 106 1.15 -10.45 0.57
C LYS A 106 0.63 -11.42 -0.49
N PHE A 107 0.35 -10.92 -1.70
CA PHE A 107 -0.23 -11.74 -2.77
C PHE A 107 0.57 -11.71 -4.07
N TRP A 108 1.55 -10.81 -4.20
CA TRP A 108 2.39 -10.75 -5.40
C TRP A 108 3.59 -11.68 -5.28
N ILE A 109 4.17 -12.05 -6.44
CA ILE A 109 5.36 -12.88 -6.52
C ILE A 109 6.59 -11.98 -6.59
N GLY A 110 7.67 -12.40 -5.93
CA GLY A 110 8.95 -11.69 -5.92
C GLY A 110 9.12 -10.80 -4.71
N GLU A 111 10.34 -10.31 -4.54
CA GLU A 111 10.69 -9.41 -3.46
C GLU A 111 10.59 -7.96 -3.91
N SER A 112 10.04 -7.12 -3.06
CA SER A 112 10.00 -5.69 -3.25
C SER A 112 11.16 -5.06 -2.46
N LYS A 113 11.76 -4.01 -3.00
CA LYS A 113 12.89 -3.34 -2.36
C LYS A 113 12.44 -2.58 -1.11
N LEU A 114 13.29 -2.60 -0.08
CA LEU A 114 13.19 -1.70 1.07
C LEU A 114 11.86 -1.76 1.84
N ASN A 115 11.28 -2.94 1.97
CA ASN A 115 9.99 -3.10 2.68
C ASN A 115 8.87 -2.25 2.04
N LEU A 116 8.91 -2.09 0.73
CA LEU A 116 7.96 -1.29 -0.04
C LEU A 116 7.18 -2.19 -1.00
N ALA A 117 5.85 -2.10 -0.98
CA ALA A 117 5.00 -2.82 -1.91
C ALA A 117 5.22 -2.32 -3.35
N PRO A 118 4.88 -3.12 -4.38
CA PRO A 118 4.97 -2.67 -5.76
C PRO A 118 4.12 -1.42 -6.02
N LYS A 119 4.58 -0.56 -6.92
CA LYS A 119 3.87 0.68 -7.24
C LYS A 119 2.43 0.44 -7.70
N LEU A 120 2.18 -0.64 -8.43
CA LEU A 120 0.83 -0.98 -8.88
C LEU A 120 -0.10 -1.25 -7.70
N VAL A 121 0.39 -1.94 -6.66
CA VAL A 121 -0.39 -2.21 -5.45
C VAL A 121 -0.66 -0.91 -4.70
N ILE A 122 0.36 -0.06 -4.54
CA ILE A 122 0.21 1.25 -3.89
C ILE A 122 -0.82 2.11 -4.63
N TYR A 123 -0.73 2.15 -5.95
CA TYR A 123 -1.70 2.87 -6.79
C TYR A 123 -3.12 2.38 -6.53
N ALA A 124 -3.33 1.07 -6.55
CA ALA A 124 -4.65 0.49 -6.31
C ALA A 124 -5.18 0.83 -4.91
N ASP A 125 -4.31 0.76 -3.89
CA ASP A 125 -4.69 1.11 -2.52
C ASP A 125 -5.19 2.56 -2.43
N LEU A 126 -4.48 3.49 -3.08
CA LEU A 126 -4.84 4.90 -3.07
C LEU A 126 -6.16 5.17 -3.80
N MET A 127 -6.42 4.44 -4.88
CA MET A 127 -7.65 4.60 -5.65
C MET A 127 -8.89 4.19 -4.85
N SER A 128 -8.75 3.27 -3.88
CA SER A 128 -9.86 2.82 -3.04
C SER A 128 -10.19 3.79 -1.91
N ALA A 129 -9.29 4.71 -1.58
CA ALA A 129 -9.43 5.55 -0.39
C ALA A 129 -10.56 6.60 -0.50
N GLY A 130 -10.97 6.94 -1.71
CA GLY A 130 -12.12 7.85 -1.94
C GLY A 130 -11.87 9.31 -1.58
N ASP A 131 -10.64 9.69 -1.27
CA ASP A 131 -10.27 11.03 -0.85
C ASP A 131 -9.41 11.67 -1.95
N SER A 132 -9.59 12.99 -2.16
CA SER A 132 -8.92 13.71 -3.24
C SER A 132 -7.41 13.72 -3.12
N ARG A 133 -6.86 13.72 -1.90
CA ARG A 133 -5.41 13.69 -1.67
C ARG A 133 -4.83 12.35 -2.11
N CYS A 134 -5.48 11.24 -1.75
CA CYS A 134 -5.05 9.92 -2.15
C CYS A 134 -5.18 9.72 -3.65
N HIS A 135 -6.25 10.24 -4.25
CA HIS A 135 -6.45 10.16 -5.70
C HIS A 135 -5.34 10.92 -6.45
N GLU A 136 -4.99 12.12 -5.99
CA GLU A 136 -3.91 12.90 -6.59
C GLU A 136 -2.55 12.20 -6.44
N ALA A 137 -2.29 11.62 -5.28
CA ALA A 137 -1.08 10.82 -5.05
C ALA A 137 -1.03 9.60 -5.99
N ALA A 138 -2.17 8.95 -6.22
CA ALA A 138 -2.28 7.82 -7.14
C ALA A 138 -1.91 8.23 -8.56
N LEU A 139 -2.41 9.37 -9.03
CA LEU A 139 -2.10 9.87 -10.36
C LEU A 139 -0.61 10.16 -10.52
N ARG A 140 0.04 10.71 -9.49
CA ARG A 140 1.48 10.97 -9.51
C ARG A 140 2.28 9.67 -9.67
N ILE A 141 1.88 8.62 -8.97
CA ILE A 141 2.54 7.31 -9.08
C ILE A 141 2.35 6.74 -10.48
N LYS A 142 1.15 6.84 -11.03
CA LYS A 142 0.84 6.37 -12.38
C LYS A 142 1.66 7.11 -13.43
N GLU A 143 1.79 8.43 -13.32
CA GLU A 143 2.57 9.25 -14.24
C GLU A 143 4.07 8.94 -14.20
N ASN A 144 4.57 8.55 -13.05
CA ASN A 144 5.99 8.21 -12.85
C ASN A 144 6.33 6.75 -13.19
N GLY A 145 5.38 6.02 -13.76
CA GLY A 145 5.61 4.68 -14.29
C GLY A 145 5.26 3.56 -13.31
N ILE A 146 4.14 2.97 -13.55
CA ILE A 146 3.74 1.72 -12.90
C ILE A 146 4.31 0.53 -13.69
#